data_9ce6e7e68651561ade84fce7ae5fb876
#
_entry.id   9ce6e7e68651561ade84fce7ae5fb876
#
_cell.length_a   1.000
_cell.length_b   1.000
_cell.length_c   1.000
_cell.angle_alpha   90.00
_cell.angle_beta   90.00
_cell.angle_gamma   90.00
#
_symmetry.space_group_name_H-M   'P 1'
#
loop_
_entity.id
_entity.type
_entity.pdbx_description
1 polymer ?
#
loop_
_entity_poly.entity_id
_entity_poly.type
_entity_poly.pdbx_seq_one_letter_code
_entity_poly.pdbx_strand_id
1 'polypeptide(L)'
;MLSTAIYIILALILFMLLRLTYIFPSLAKQHAGENKEEEHQQKFTLFEGFIYAAVVLVIVALIAHTYLVVKGTPWEGHLMEWMNIVVRLMHITFGIAWIGASFYFVFLENALNRTKDVRDELAGNLWAVHGGGFYYLEKYKVAPKTIPKELHWFKYEAYFTWLSGFSLLFVVYYFNAKAFLIDDNVMKLSPVAAISIGVGSFIAAWIIYHFLCKTALIKKGIWFTVIGFLIAVAFAWFYCHVFSARAAYIHFGAMLGTLMVGNVFFIIIPSQKAMVKAAKEGKLLDPALGKFAGLRSLHNNYFTLPVLFVMISNHFPSTFGFSNPWLILTIITLGTAGVKHYLNLKEKGQLNVWVLPVSVIILLGAAFISAPKKNTTVCKENITMTEVYSIVQKRCITCHSAKPTDDVFIAPPNGVVYDTPQDMIKLKDKIIQRVVVTKTMPLNNKTGMTEEERNMIRCWIEQGASEK
;
A
#
# COMPACT_ATOMS: atom_id res chain seq x y z
N MET A 1 25.66 -21.77 -0.31
CA MET A 1 25.45 -20.52 0.44
C MET A 1 26.66 -19.57 0.41
N LEU A 2 27.86 -20.03 0.77
CA LEU A 2 29.06 -19.18 0.70
C LEU A 2 29.30 -18.63 -0.73
N SER A 3 29.10 -19.43 -1.76
CA SER A 3 29.22 -19.03 -3.16
C SER A 3 28.21 -17.93 -3.56
N THR A 4 26.96 -18.06 -3.10
CA THR A 4 25.90 -17.08 -3.42
C THR A 4 26.16 -15.72 -2.75
N ALA A 5 26.59 -15.73 -1.49
CA ALA A 5 27.00 -14.52 -0.77
C ALA A 5 28.20 -13.83 -1.47
N ILE A 6 29.16 -14.60 -1.95
CA ILE A 6 30.31 -14.11 -2.73
C ILE A 6 29.83 -13.44 -4.02
N TYR A 7 28.89 -14.04 -4.77
CA TYR A 7 28.34 -13.43 -5.99
C TYR A 7 27.59 -12.14 -5.73
N ILE A 8 26.81 -12.07 -4.64
CA ILE A 8 26.12 -10.83 -4.25
C ILE A 8 27.14 -9.74 -3.89
N ILE A 9 28.16 -10.07 -3.10
CA ILE A 9 29.22 -9.12 -2.74
C ILE A 9 29.97 -8.66 -3.99
N LEU A 10 30.30 -9.56 -4.91
CA LEU A 10 30.97 -9.22 -6.16
C LEU A 10 30.09 -8.33 -7.06
N ALA A 11 28.79 -8.58 -7.14
CA ALA A 11 27.85 -7.73 -7.87
C ALA A 11 27.75 -6.32 -7.25
N LEU A 12 27.72 -6.21 -5.92
CA LEU A 12 27.74 -4.94 -5.21
C LEU A 12 29.07 -4.19 -5.39
N ILE A 13 30.20 -4.89 -5.32
CA ILE A 13 31.52 -4.30 -5.58
C ILE A 13 31.62 -3.82 -7.02
N LEU A 14 31.16 -4.60 -7.99
CA LEU A 14 31.11 -4.21 -9.40
C LEU A 14 30.23 -2.98 -9.60
N PHE A 15 29.07 -2.94 -8.96
CA PHE A 15 28.18 -1.77 -8.98
C PHE A 15 28.86 -0.53 -8.39
N MET A 16 29.54 -0.67 -7.23
CA MET A 16 30.29 0.42 -6.62
C MET A 16 31.46 0.88 -7.47
N LEU A 17 32.19 -0.05 -8.10
CA LEU A 17 33.28 0.28 -9.02
C LEU A 17 32.78 1.01 -10.26
N LEU A 18 31.67 0.57 -10.85
CA LEU A 18 31.02 1.25 -11.97
C LEU A 18 30.55 2.66 -11.57
N ARG A 19 30.08 2.85 -10.35
CA ARG A 19 29.75 4.19 -9.82
C ARG A 19 31.00 5.05 -9.60
N LEU A 20 32.09 4.49 -9.09
CA LEU A 20 33.34 5.21 -8.89
C LEU A 20 33.96 5.65 -10.23
N THR A 21 33.96 4.78 -11.25
CA THR A 21 34.40 5.15 -12.59
C THR A 21 33.56 6.24 -13.25
N TYR A 22 32.31 6.42 -12.77
CA TYR A 22 31.40 7.48 -13.22
C TYR A 22 31.62 8.82 -12.50
N ILE A 23 31.86 8.80 -11.18
CA ILE A 23 32.05 10.02 -10.37
C ILE A 23 33.35 10.72 -10.75
N PHE A 24 34.42 9.99 -11.00
CA PHE A 24 35.72 10.56 -11.32
C PHE A 24 35.75 11.40 -12.64
N PRO A 25 35.10 10.96 -13.74
CA PRO A 25 35.04 11.80 -14.97
C PRO A 25 34.15 13.05 -14.78
N SER A 26 33.12 13.01 -13.94
CA SER A 26 32.25 14.17 -13.73
C SER A 26 32.97 15.28 -12.96
N LEU A 27 33.81 14.93 -12.00
CA LEU A 27 34.68 15.88 -11.28
C LEU A 27 35.77 16.47 -12.19
N ALA A 28 36.31 15.71 -13.15
CA ALA A 28 37.30 16.19 -14.11
C ALA A 28 36.68 17.11 -15.18
N LYS A 29 35.41 16.97 -15.52
CA LYS A 29 34.67 17.76 -16.52
C LYS A 29 34.18 19.12 -16.04
N GLN A 30 34.12 19.35 -14.74
CA GLN A 30 33.76 20.67 -14.17
C GLN A 30 34.76 21.79 -14.61
N HIS A 31 35.87 21.43 -15.27
CA HIS A 31 36.91 22.35 -15.71
C HIS A 31 37.10 22.44 -17.21
N ALA A 32 36.28 21.79 -18.06
CA ALA A 32 36.40 21.82 -19.51
C ALA A 32 35.08 22.25 -20.20
N GLY A 33 35.16 23.31 -20.96
CA GLY A 33 34.09 24.13 -21.58
C GLY A 33 32.95 23.48 -22.38
N GLU A 34 31.92 24.27 -22.51
CA GLU A 34 30.47 24.00 -22.65
C GLU A 34 29.90 23.52 -24.01
N ASN A 35 30.64 23.24 -25.08
CA ASN A 35 30.05 23.14 -26.42
C ASN A 35 30.02 21.75 -27.10
N LYS A 36 30.31 20.64 -26.40
CA LYS A 36 30.12 19.26 -26.89
C LYS A 36 29.18 18.41 -25.99
N GLU A 37 28.44 19.04 -25.13
CA GLU A 37 27.75 18.34 -24.02
C GLU A 37 26.45 17.61 -24.37
N GLU A 38 25.62 18.11 -25.30
CA GLU A 38 24.28 17.55 -25.52
C GLU A 38 24.30 16.17 -26.20
N GLU A 39 25.12 15.96 -27.20
CA GLU A 39 25.20 14.67 -27.90
C GLU A 39 25.91 13.59 -27.07
N HIS A 40 26.88 13.99 -26.26
CA HIS A 40 27.56 13.09 -25.32
C HIS A 40 26.67 12.73 -24.12
N GLN A 41 25.83 13.65 -23.66
CA GLN A 41 24.91 13.45 -22.56
C GLN A 41 23.78 12.47 -22.91
N GLN A 42 23.28 12.49 -24.14
CA GLN A 42 22.23 11.59 -24.63
C GLN A 42 22.74 10.15 -24.82
N LYS A 43 23.93 9.97 -25.36
CA LYS A 43 24.57 8.64 -25.49
C LYS A 43 24.94 8.04 -24.14
N PHE A 44 25.30 8.88 -23.19
CA PHE A 44 25.69 8.47 -21.85
C PHE A 44 24.48 8.02 -21.04
N THR A 45 23.33 8.70 -21.11
CA THR A 45 22.08 8.32 -20.43
C THR A 45 21.50 7.01 -20.93
N LEU A 46 21.65 6.69 -22.22
CA LEU A 46 21.28 5.39 -22.78
C LEU A 46 22.19 4.26 -22.25
N PHE A 47 23.49 4.48 -22.22
CA PHE A 47 24.45 3.51 -21.70
C PHE A 47 24.27 3.24 -20.20
N GLU A 48 24.02 4.28 -19.40
CA GLU A 48 23.64 4.12 -18.00
C GLU A 48 22.35 3.32 -17.85
N GLY A 49 21.33 3.60 -18.65
CA GLY A 49 20.08 2.84 -18.65
C GLY A 49 20.31 1.35 -18.91
N PHE A 50 21.21 1.00 -19.84
CA PHE A 50 21.60 -0.38 -20.10
C PHE A 50 22.33 -1.02 -18.90
N ILE A 51 23.25 -0.30 -18.27
CA ILE A 51 23.95 -0.80 -17.08
C ILE A 51 22.97 -1.05 -15.93
N TYR A 52 22.07 -0.10 -15.67
CA TYR A 52 21.06 -0.29 -14.61
C TYR A 52 20.14 -1.48 -14.92
N ALA A 53 19.69 -1.62 -16.16
CA ALA A 53 18.88 -2.76 -16.57
C ALA A 53 19.65 -4.09 -16.42
N ALA A 54 20.91 -4.14 -16.83
CA ALA A 54 21.75 -5.33 -16.67
C ALA A 54 21.97 -5.69 -15.18
N VAL A 55 22.25 -4.69 -14.34
CA VAL A 55 22.40 -4.91 -12.88
C VAL A 55 21.11 -5.44 -12.27
N VAL A 56 19.96 -4.86 -12.62
CA VAL A 56 18.66 -5.35 -12.16
C VAL A 56 18.42 -6.78 -12.62
N LEU A 57 18.69 -7.12 -13.86
CA LEU A 57 18.56 -8.49 -14.37
C LEU A 57 19.46 -9.48 -13.64
N VAL A 58 20.71 -9.11 -13.37
CA VAL A 58 21.64 -9.95 -12.59
C VAL A 58 21.11 -10.15 -11.16
N ILE A 59 20.63 -9.10 -10.50
CA ILE A 59 20.05 -9.21 -9.16
C ILE A 59 18.83 -10.13 -9.18
N VAL A 60 17.92 -9.97 -10.13
CA VAL A 60 16.74 -10.83 -10.29
C VAL A 60 17.13 -12.28 -10.55
N ALA A 61 18.12 -12.52 -11.42
CA ALA A 61 18.63 -13.87 -11.70
C ALA A 61 19.27 -14.51 -10.46
N LEU A 62 20.04 -13.74 -9.69
CA LEU A 62 20.63 -14.21 -8.42
C LEU A 62 19.57 -14.56 -7.37
N ILE A 63 18.54 -13.72 -7.23
CA ILE A 63 17.41 -13.98 -6.32
C ILE A 63 16.69 -15.27 -6.76
N ALA A 64 16.36 -15.39 -8.04
CA ALA A 64 15.69 -16.57 -8.58
C ALA A 64 16.55 -17.85 -8.40
N HIS A 65 17.84 -17.78 -8.70
CA HIS A 65 18.75 -18.88 -8.49
C HIS A 65 18.85 -19.29 -7.01
N THR A 66 19.00 -18.30 -6.12
CA THR A 66 19.04 -18.56 -4.67
C THR A 66 17.75 -19.21 -4.19
N TYR A 67 16.59 -18.71 -4.66
CA TYR A 67 15.29 -19.33 -4.33
C TYR A 67 15.21 -20.79 -4.80
N LEU A 68 15.63 -21.09 -6.03
CA LEU A 68 15.63 -22.46 -6.55
C LEU A 68 16.53 -23.41 -5.76
N VAL A 69 17.69 -22.92 -5.29
CA VAL A 69 18.64 -23.72 -4.49
C VAL A 69 18.12 -23.99 -3.08
N VAL A 70 17.40 -23.05 -2.47
CA VAL A 70 16.90 -23.17 -1.09
C VAL A 70 15.49 -23.74 -1.00
N LYS A 71 14.79 -23.89 -2.13
CA LYS A 71 13.42 -24.39 -2.19
C LYS A 71 13.30 -25.77 -1.50
N GLY A 72 12.32 -25.92 -0.62
CA GLY A 72 12.10 -27.12 0.19
C GLY A 72 13.05 -27.29 1.37
N THR A 73 13.94 -26.32 1.61
CA THR A 73 14.83 -26.33 2.79
C THR A 73 14.33 -25.32 3.84
N PRO A 74 14.79 -25.41 5.12
CA PRO A 74 14.44 -24.40 6.13
C PRO A 74 14.86 -22.96 5.77
N TRP A 75 15.77 -22.79 4.82
CA TRP A 75 16.21 -21.49 4.33
C TRP A 75 15.18 -20.80 3.42
N GLU A 76 14.26 -21.54 2.83
CA GLU A 76 13.21 -20.95 1.98
C GLU A 76 12.35 -19.97 2.78
N GLY A 77 11.84 -20.39 3.94
CA GLY A 77 11.05 -19.54 4.82
C GLY A 77 11.81 -18.31 5.29
N HIS A 78 13.06 -18.48 5.68
CA HIS A 78 13.94 -17.39 6.10
C HIS A 78 14.18 -16.37 4.97
N LEU A 79 14.46 -16.83 3.76
CA LEU A 79 14.65 -15.96 2.59
C LEU A 79 13.38 -15.18 2.26
N MET A 80 12.22 -15.85 2.29
CA MET A 80 10.93 -15.20 2.04
C MET A 80 10.59 -14.14 3.10
N GLU A 81 10.94 -14.38 4.36
CA GLU A 81 10.79 -13.39 5.43
C GLU A 81 11.65 -12.16 5.17
N TRP A 82 12.93 -12.34 4.83
CA TRP A 82 13.83 -11.23 4.51
C TRP A 82 13.39 -10.46 3.26
N MET A 83 12.91 -11.13 2.22
CA MET A 83 12.32 -10.48 1.05
C MET A 83 11.13 -9.61 1.46
N ASN A 84 10.24 -10.13 2.33
CA ASN A 84 9.11 -9.37 2.86
C ASN A 84 9.57 -8.13 3.64
N ILE A 85 10.58 -8.27 4.51
CA ILE A 85 11.14 -7.16 5.32
C ILE A 85 11.68 -6.06 4.39
N VAL A 86 12.55 -6.42 3.45
CA VAL A 86 13.21 -5.46 2.55
C VAL A 86 12.21 -4.75 1.66
N VAL A 87 11.33 -5.49 0.98
CA VAL A 87 10.35 -4.90 0.06
C VAL A 87 9.32 -4.06 0.84
N ARG A 88 8.96 -4.46 2.05
CA ARG A 88 8.06 -3.68 2.93
C ARG A 88 8.72 -2.38 3.39
N LEU A 89 9.99 -2.42 3.77
CA LEU A 89 10.75 -1.22 4.13
C LEU A 89 10.82 -0.24 2.94
N MET A 90 11.13 -0.75 1.75
CA MET A 90 11.11 0.07 0.52
C MET A 90 9.73 0.68 0.29
N HIS A 91 8.65 -0.12 0.39
CA HIS A 91 7.28 0.36 0.17
C HIS A 91 6.87 1.46 1.18
N ILE A 92 7.20 1.27 2.45
CA ILE A 92 6.93 2.27 3.49
C ILE A 92 7.71 3.54 3.21
N THR A 93 9.01 3.44 2.90
CA THR A 93 9.88 4.60 2.64
C THR A 93 9.39 5.43 1.45
N PHE A 94 9.14 4.78 0.30
CA PHE A 94 8.63 5.48 -0.89
C PHE A 94 7.19 5.98 -0.69
N GLY A 95 6.37 5.22 0.04
CA GLY A 95 5.00 5.62 0.38
C GLY A 95 4.97 6.88 1.24
N ILE A 96 5.84 6.98 2.26
CA ILE A 96 6.00 8.18 3.08
C ILE A 96 6.43 9.37 2.21
N ALA A 97 7.42 9.18 1.34
CA ALA A 97 7.90 10.23 0.45
C ALA A 97 6.79 10.73 -0.49
N TRP A 98 6.04 9.82 -1.11
CA TRP A 98 4.97 10.18 -2.03
C TRP A 98 3.78 10.86 -1.34
N ILE A 99 3.31 10.29 -0.24
CA ILE A 99 2.20 10.87 0.54
C ILE A 99 2.63 12.21 1.14
N GLY A 100 3.84 12.31 1.68
CA GLY A 100 4.40 13.56 2.20
C GLY A 100 4.47 14.65 1.14
N ALA A 101 4.97 14.33 -0.07
CA ALA A 101 4.97 15.27 -1.19
C ALA A 101 3.54 15.69 -1.58
N SER A 102 2.58 14.74 -1.61
CA SER A 102 1.18 15.05 -1.92
C SER A 102 0.57 16.02 -0.90
N PHE A 103 0.76 15.80 0.39
CA PHE A 103 0.30 16.71 1.44
C PHE A 103 0.96 18.08 1.32
N TYR A 104 2.28 18.12 1.12
CA TYR A 104 3.04 19.35 1.02
C TYR A 104 2.60 20.21 -0.16
N PHE A 105 2.43 19.64 -1.36
CA PHE A 105 2.01 20.39 -2.54
C PHE A 105 0.54 20.86 -2.46
N VAL A 106 -0.34 20.09 -1.79
CA VAL A 106 -1.71 20.56 -1.53
C VAL A 106 -1.71 21.70 -0.52
N PHE A 107 -0.89 21.62 0.53
CA PHE A 107 -0.67 22.72 1.46
C PHE A 107 -0.15 23.97 0.73
N LEU A 108 0.91 23.84 -0.07
CA LEU A 108 1.47 24.96 -0.85
C LEU A 108 0.40 25.63 -1.71
N GLU A 109 -0.39 24.84 -2.47
CA GLU A 109 -1.43 25.37 -3.34
C GLU A 109 -2.49 26.15 -2.57
N ASN A 110 -2.89 25.65 -1.42
CA ASN A 110 -3.95 26.25 -0.61
C ASN A 110 -3.45 27.45 0.22
N ALA A 111 -2.20 27.46 0.64
CA ALA A 111 -1.61 28.50 1.50
C ALA A 111 -0.99 29.68 0.73
N LEU A 112 -1.04 29.69 -0.60
CA LEU A 112 -0.49 30.78 -1.40
C LEU A 112 -1.17 32.12 -1.05
N ASN A 113 -0.36 33.14 -0.80
CA ASN A 113 -0.81 34.53 -0.78
C ASN A 113 -1.20 34.95 -2.22
N ARG A 114 -2.45 35.42 -2.40
CA ARG A 114 -3.01 35.87 -3.68
C ARG A 114 -3.49 37.33 -3.63
N THR A 115 -2.87 38.09 -2.74
CA THR A 115 -3.22 39.52 -2.55
C THR A 115 -2.62 40.40 -3.64
N LYS A 116 -2.88 41.73 -3.57
CA LYS A 116 -2.40 42.73 -4.55
C LYS A 116 -0.87 42.88 -4.61
N ASP A 117 -0.15 42.45 -3.56
CA ASP A 117 1.32 42.49 -3.51
C ASP A 117 2.03 41.37 -4.28
N VAL A 118 1.29 40.56 -5.00
CA VAL A 118 1.80 39.46 -5.84
C VAL A 118 2.01 39.99 -7.27
N ARG A 119 3.19 39.73 -7.85
CA ARG A 119 3.49 40.09 -9.24
C ARG A 119 2.44 39.52 -10.21
N ASP A 120 2.11 40.24 -11.27
CA ASP A 120 1.01 39.91 -12.19
C ASP A 120 1.13 38.53 -12.85
N GLU A 121 2.35 38.06 -13.13
CA GLU A 121 2.59 36.75 -13.72
C GLU A 121 2.39 35.57 -12.75
N LEU A 122 2.28 35.84 -11.42
CA LEU A 122 2.18 34.81 -10.40
C LEU A 122 0.71 34.50 -10.05
N ALA A 123 0.46 33.24 -9.78
CA ALA A 123 -0.79 32.77 -9.17
C ALA A 123 -0.78 32.96 -7.63
N GLY A 124 0.39 33.22 -7.06
CA GLY A 124 0.60 33.47 -5.65
C GLY A 124 2.04 33.20 -5.23
N ASN A 125 2.35 33.56 -4.00
CA ASN A 125 3.64 33.28 -3.37
C ASN A 125 3.44 32.79 -1.93
N LEU A 126 4.49 32.22 -1.35
CA LEU A 126 4.48 31.76 0.04
C LEU A 126 5.86 31.92 0.67
N TRP A 127 5.90 32.49 1.84
CA TRP A 127 7.05 32.44 2.74
C TRP A 127 6.92 31.25 3.68
N ALA A 128 7.95 30.41 3.76
CA ALA A 128 8.02 29.28 4.66
C ALA A 128 9.32 29.31 5.46
N VAL A 129 9.29 28.79 6.68
CA VAL A 129 10.47 28.61 7.54
C VAL A 129 10.61 27.15 7.88
N HIS A 130 11.77 26.56 7.58
CA HIS A 130 12.07 25.17 7.91
C HIS A 130 13.58 24.98 8.08
N GLY A 131 14.00 24.19 9.08
CA GLY A 131 15.41 23.84 9.30
C GLY A 131 16.33 25.06 9.51
N GLY A 132 15.81 26.15 10.08
CA GLY A 132 16.55 27.39 10.30
C GLY A 132 16.69 28.31 9.08
N GLY A 133 16.10 27.93 7.94
CA GLY A 133 16.11 28.72 6.69
C GLY A 133 14.76 29.36 6.37
N PHE A 134 14.80 30.48 5.66
CA PHE A 134 13.64 31.15 5.08
C PHE A 134 13.55 30.73 3.61
N TYR A 135 12.37 30.26 3.19
CA TYR A 135 12.09 29.83 1.81
C TYR A 135 11.02 30.74 1.24
N TYR A 136 11.27 31.22 0.02
CA TYR A 136 10.30 31.99 -0.74
C TYR A 136 9.92 31.22 -1.99
N LEU A 137 8.64 30.82 -2.08
CA LEU A 137 8.10 30.03 -3.18
C LEU A 137 7.14 30.86 -3.99
N GLU A 138 7.26 30.79 -5.31
CA GLU A 138 6.40 31.47 -6.27
C GLU A 138 5.72 30.43 -7.18
N LYS A 139 4.42 30.60 -7.38
CA LYS A 139 3.67 29.83 -8.35
C LYS A 139 3.28 30.73 -9.52
N TYR A 140 3.72 30.36 -10.70
CA TYR A 140 3.32 31.06 -11.94
C TYR A 140 1.89 30.70 -12.35
N LYS A 141 1.16 31.66 -12.92
CA LYS A 141 -0.18 31.41 -13.49
C LYS A 141 -0.12 30.44 -14.67
N VAL A 142 0.93 30.57 -15.48
CA VAL A 142 1.15 29.73 -16.66
C VAL A 142 2.56 29.12 -16.62
N ALA A 143 3.59 29.90 -16.95
CA ALA A 143 5.00 29.51 -16.89
C ALA A 143 5.88 30.75 -16.71
N PRO A 144 7.12 30.61 -16.17
CA PRO A 144 8.08 31.68 -16.20
C PRO A 144 8.52 31.99 -17.64
N LYS A 145 8.96 33.22 -17.90
CA LYS A 145 9.48 33.65 -19.21
C LYS A 145 10.65 32.80 -19.70
N THR A 146 11.49 32.37 -18.76
CA THR A 146 12.62 31.47 -19.01
C THR A 146 12.49 30.23 -18.16
N ILE A 147 12.42 29.08 -18.79
CA ILE A 147 12.38 27.78 -18.09
C ILE A 147 13.79 27.40 -17.67
N PRO A 148 14.04 27.10 -16.38
CA PRO A 148 15.33 26.59 -15.92
C PRO A 148 15.75 25.34 -16.67
N LYS A 149 17.07 25.16 -16.87
CA LYS A 149 17.64 23.96 -17.49
C LYS A 149 17.27 22.71 -16.70
N GLU A 150 17.38 22.76 -15.38
CA GLU A 150 17.07 21.66 -14.48
C GLU A 150 15.70 21.87 -13.83
N LEU A 151 14.86 20.85 -13.94
CA LEU A 151 13.55 20.78 -13.30
C LEU A 151 13.46 19.49 -12.51
N HIS A 152 13.13 19.59 -11.22
CA HIS A 152 12.83 18.41 -10.41
C HIS A 152 11.44 17.87 -10.70
N TRP A 153 11.32 16.57 -10.95
CA TRP A 153 10.08 15.88 -11.31
C TRP A 153 9.66 14.93 -10.19
N PHE A 154 8.60 15.26 -9.48
CA PHE A 154 8.01 14.41 -8.44
C PHE A 154 7.21 13.26 -9.05
N LYS A 155 7.89 12.20 -9.48
CA LYS A 155 7.29 11.03 -10.12
C LYS A 155 7.86 9.71 -9.61
N TYR A 156 9.13 9.69 -9.23
CA TYR A 156 9.80 8.44 -8.83
C TYR A 156 9.27 7.93 -7.50
N GLU A 157 8.88 8.80 -6.59
CA GLU A 157 8.22 8.48 -5.34
C GLU A 157 6.95 7.66 -5.59
N ALA A 158 6.12 8.09 -6.55
CA ALA A 158 4.92 7.38 -6.94
C ALA A 158 5.23 6.03 -7.61
N TYR A 159 6.18 6.00 -8.53
CA TYR A 159 6.53 4.80 -9.28
C TYR A 159 7.12 3.73 -8.38
N PHE A 160 8.07 4.08 -7.52
CA PHE A 160 8.68 3.12 -6.60
C PHE A 160 7.73 2.69 -5.48
N THR A 161 6.81 3.55 -5.04
CA THR A 161 5.73 3.14 -4.14
C THR A 161 4.88 2.05 -4.76
N TRP A 162 4.44 2.24 -6.02
CA TRP A 162 3.62 1.24 -6.69
C TRP A 162 4.39 -0.04 -6.98
N LEU A 163 5.62 0.05 -7.51
CA LEU A 163 6.45 -1.11 -7.81
C LEU A 163 6.73 -1.96 -6.56
N SER A 164 7.10 -1.33 -5.45
CA SER A 164 7.34 -2.04 -4.20
C SER A 164 6.06 -2.61 -3.60
N GLY A 165 4.93 -1.89 -3.69
CA GLY A 165 3.62 -2.38 -3.26
C GLY A 165 3.14 -3.58 -4.09
N PHE A 166 3.33 -3.53 -5.41
CA PHE A 166 3.01 -4.62 -6.31
C PHE A 166 3.91 -5.85 -6.02
N SER A 167 5.21 -5.62 -5.76
CA SER A 167 6.12 -6.69 -5.33
C SER A 167 5.67 -7.31 -4.00
N LEU A 168 5.16 -6.53 -3.05
CA LEU A 168 4.59 -7.05 -1.80
C LEU A 168 3.37 -7.94 -2.02
N LEU A 169 2.53 -7.65 -3.01
CA LEU A 169 1.42 -8.55 -3.36
C LEU A 169 1.94 -9.93 -3.77
N PHE A 170 3.03 -9.99 -4.56
CA PHE A 170 3.66 -11.26 -4.92
C PHE A 170 4.25 -11.96 -3.70
N VAL A 171 5.09 -11.28 -2.94
CA VAL A 171 5.81 -11.88 -1.81
C VAL A 171 4.86 -12.37 -0.72
N VAL A 172 3.81 -11.60 -0.41
CA VAL A 172 2.92 -11.93 0.72
C VAL A 172 1.72 -12.76 0.30
N TYR A 173 1.10 -12.45 -0.87
CA TYR A 173 -0.18 -13.04 -1.25
C TYR A 173 -0.09 -14.01 -2.41
N TYR A 174 0.62 -13.69 -3.49
CA TYR A 174 0.55 -14.46 -4.73
C TYR A 174 1.42 -15.71 -4.71
N PHE A 175 2.63 -15.65 -4.11
CA PHE A 175 3.46 -16.85 -3.95
C PHE A 175 2.81 -17.88 -3.01
N ASN A 176 2.01 -17.43 -2.05
CA ASN A 176 1.27 -18.28 -1.12
C ASN A 176 -0.25 -18.07 -1.29
N ALA A 177 -0.74 -18.07 -2.54
CA ALA A 177 -2.13 -17.74 -2.86
C ALA A 177 -3.14 -18.62 -2.12
N LYS A 178 -2.88 -19.93 -1.97
CA LYS A 178 -3.74 -20.85 -1.23
C LYS A 178 -3.93 -20.49 0.23
N ALA A 179 -2.89 -19.90 0.88
CA ALA A 179 -2.95 -19.56 2.29
C ALA A 179 -3.51 -18.15 2.53
N PHE A 180 -3.11 -17.16 1.71
CA PHE A 180 -3.36 -15.76 2.02
C PHE A 180 -4.35 -15.07 1.09
N LEU A 181 -4.48 -15.52 -0.17
CA LEU A 181 -5.37 -14.91 -1.15
C LEU A 181 -6.74 -15.59 -1.22
N ILE A 182 -6.75 -16.92 -1.28
CA ILE A 182 -7.95 -17.73 -1.50
C ILE A 182 -8.56 -18.10 -0.14
N ASP A 183 -9.89 -18.09 -0.08
CA ASP A 183 -10.67 -18.68 1.00
C ASP A 183 -11.79 -19.51 0.37
N ASP A 184 -11.72 -20.81 0.53
CA ASP A 184 -12.67 -21.76 -0.09
C ASP A 184 -14.11 -21.61 0.44
N ASN A 185 -14.27 -20.96 1.62
CA ASN A 185 -15.58 -20.62 2.17
C ASN A 185 -16.20 -19.39 1.48
N VAL A 186 -15.37 -18.55 0.84
CA VAL A 186 -15.81 -17.38 0.06
C VAL A 186 -15.99 -17.77 -1.41
N MET A 187 -14.91 -18.26 -2.04
CA MET A 187 -14.95 -18.70 -3.43
C MET A 187 -13.83 -19.71 -3.72
N LYS A 188 -14.17 -20.85 -4.26
CA LYS A 188 -13.19 -21.86 -4.68
C LYS A 188 -12.51 -21.42 -5.97
N LEU A 189 -11.24 -21.07 -5.89
CA LEU A 189 -10.44 -20.59 -7.02
C LEU A 189 -9.12 -21.34 -7.12
N SER A 190 -8.64 -21.53 -8.35
CA SER A 190 -7.24 -21.88 -8.53
C SER A 190 -6.33 -20.67 -8.26
N PRO A 191 -5.07 -20.86 -7.83
CA PRO A 191 -4.13 -19.76 -7.63
C PRO A 191 -3.99 -18.85 -8.86
N VAL A 192 -3.91 -19.43 -10.05
CA VAL A 192 -3.80 -18.68 -11.30
C VAL A 192 -5.05 -17.84 -11.54
N ALA A 193 -6.25 -18.39 -11.34
CA ALA A 193 -7.49 -17.65 -11.49
C ALA A 193 -7.58 -16.50 -10.49
N ALA A 194 -7.28 -16.73 -9.22
CA ALA A 194 -7.31 -15.71 -8.18
C ALA A 194 -6.33 -14.54 -8.48
N ILE A 195 -5.10 -14.84 -8.87
CA ILE A 195 -4.10 -13.83 -9.24
C ILE A 195 -4.56 -13.06 -10.49
N SER A 196 -5.08 -13.75 -11.51
CA SER A 196 -5.56 -13.12 -12.74
C SER A 196 -6.73 -12.18 -12.48
N ILE A 197 -7.68 -12.56 -11.61
CA ILE A 197 -8.78 -11.71 -11.16
C ILE A 197 -8.23 -10.50 -10.40
N GLY A 198 -7.28 -10.67 -9.50
CA GLY A 198 -6.65 -9.60 -8.74
C GLY A 198 -6.00 -8.56 -9.67
N VAL A 199 -5.09 -9.00 -10.53
CA VAL A 199 -4.38 -8.11 -11.47
C VAL A 199 -5.33 -7.51 -12.51
N GLY A 200 -6.23 -8.31 -13.07
CA GLY A 200 -7.23 -7.87 -14.05
C GLY A 200 -8.16 -6.81 -13.49
N SER A 201 -8.54 -6.91 -12.21
CA SER A 201 -9.39 -5.93 -11.54
C SER A 201 -8.72 -4.56 -11.41
N PHE A 202 -7.39 -4.48 -11.24
CA PHE A 202 -6.67 -3.20 -11.21
C PHE A 202 -6.72 -2.49 -12.56
N ILE A 203 -6.57 -3.25 -13.65
CA ILE A 203 -6.67 -2.75 -15.03
C ILE A 203 -8.10 -2.27 -15.29
N ALA A 204 -9.10 -3.09 -14.94
CA ALA A 204 -10.50 -2.72 -15.10
C ALA A 204 -10.86 -1.45 -14.31
N ALA A 205 -10.43 -1.35 -13.05
CA ALA A 205 -10.66 -0.17 -12.22
C ALA A 205 -10.03 1.08 -12.82
N TRP A 206 -8.80 0.98 -13.35
CA TRP A 206 -8.15 2.10 -14.03
C TRP A 206 -8.94 2.54 -15.26
N ILE A 207 -9.35 1.62 -16.10
CA ILE A 207 -10.13 1.90 -17.31
C ILE A 207 -11.44 2.59 -16.93
N ILE A 208 -12.22 2.01 -16.01
CA ILE A 208 -13.51 2.57 -15.55
C ILE A 208 -13.32 3.99 -15.02
N TYR A 209 -12.37 4.18 -14.11
CA TYR A 209 -12.08 5.48 -13.52
C TYR A 209 -11.58 6.49 -14.55
N HIS A 210 -10.69 6.08 -15.47
CA HIS A 210 -10.16 6.96 -16.51
C HIS A 210 -11.27 7.49 -17.43
N PHE A 211 -12.18 6.61 -17.88
CA PHE A 211 -13.31 7.01 -18.70
C PHE A 211 -14.33 7.83 -17.92
N LEU A 212 -14.63 7.48 -16.67
CA LEU A 212 -15.51 8.29 -15.82
C LEU A 212 -15.02 9.74 -15.72
N CYS A 213 -13.72 9.95 -15.59
CA CYS A 213 -13.14 11.29 -15.55
C CYS A 213 -13.16 12.03 -16.90
N LYS A 214 -13.48 11.38 -18.01
CA LYS A 214 -13.66 12.00 -19.33
C LYS A 214 -15.12 12.39 -19.62
N THR A 215 -16.07 11.91 -18.81
CA THR A 215 -17.47 12.23 -18.97
C THR A 215 -17.79 13.66 -18.51
N ALA A 216 -18.91 14.20 -18.98
CA ALA A 216 -19.42 15.49 -18.50
C ALA A 216 -19.75 15.51 -16.99
N LEU A 217 -19.87 14.33 -16.38
CA LEU A 217 -20.12 14.15 -14.95
C LEU A 217 -19.05 14.81 -14.08
N ILE A 218 -17.80 14.88 -14.56
CA ILE A 218 -16.68 15.52 -13.83
C ILE A 218 -16.97 17.00 -13.51
N LYS A 219 -17.80 17.67 -14.32
CA LYS A 219 -18.23 19.05 -14.08
C LYS A 219 -19.29 19.15 -12.98
N LYS A 220 -19.93 18.03 -12.62
CA LYS A 220 -20.96 17.93 -11.57
C LYS A 220 -20.36 17.34 -10.30
N GLY A 221 -19.44 18.05 -9.65
CA GLY A 221 -18.56 17.58 -8.57
C GLY A 221 -19.18 16.58 -7.59
N ILE A 222 -20.35 16.89 -6.99
CA ILE A 222 -21.00 15.99 -6.02
C ILE A 222 -21.43 14.67 -6.66
N TRP A 223 -22.04 14.70 -7.86
CA TRP A 223 -22.48 13.48 -8.54
C TRP A 223 -21.31 12.62 -9.00
N PHE A 224 -20.21 13.25 -9.43
CA PHE A 224 -18.98 12.54 -9.74
C PHE A 224 -18.44 11.82 -8.50
N THR A 225 -18.42 12.51 -7.35
CA THR A 225 -17.96 11.92 -6.08
C THR A 225 -18.84 10.77 -5.64
N VAL A 226 -20.17 10.92 -5.69
CA VAL A 226 -21.11 9.86 -5.31
C VAL A 226 -20.96 8.63 -6.21
N ILE A 227 -20.92 8.81 -7.54
CA ILE A 227 -20.77 7.68 -8.47
C ILE A 227 -19.39 7.03 -8.32
N GLY A 228 -18.32 7.81 -8.18
CA GLY A 228 -16.98 7.28 -7.92
C GLY A 228 -16.91 6.50 -6.63
N PHE A 229 -17.57 6.97 -5.57
CA PHE A 229 -17.67 6.25 -4.29
C PHE A 229 -18.48 4.95 -4.42
N LEU A 230 -19.62 4.96 -5.13
CA LEU A 230 -20.39 3.75 -5.38
C LEU A 230 -19.62 2.70 -6.19
N ILE A 231 -18.80 3.11 -7.14
CA ILE A 231 -17.89 2.21 -7.86
C ILE A 231 -16.85 1.63 -6.88
N ALA A 232 -16.28 2.44 -5.99
CA ALA A 232 -15.35 1.94 -4.97
C ALA A 232 -16.02 0.94 -4.01
N VAL A 233 -17.28 1.18 -3.60
CA VAL A 233 -18.10 0.24 -2.81
C VAL A 233 -18.31 -1.07 -3.58
N ALA A 234 -18.61 -1.01 -4.86
CA ALA A 234 -18.77 -2.20 -5.70
C ALA A 234 -17.49 -3.04 -5.76
N PHE A 235 -16.31 -2.40 -5.87
CA PHE A 235 -15.02 -3.10 -5.80
C PHE A 235 -14.74 -3.66 -4.41
N ALA A 236 -15.05 -2.93 -3.32
CA ALA A 236 -14.91 -3.44 -1.96
C ALA A 236 -15.79 -4.68 -1.73
N TRP A 237 -17.03 -4.63 -2.18
CA TRP A 237 -17.95 -5.76 -2.16
C TRP A 237 -17.41 -6.93 -3.00
N PHE A 238 -17.00 -6.69 -4.23
CA PHE A 238 -16.42 -7.67 -5.13
C PHE A 238 -15.23 -8.39 -4.51
N TYR A 239 -14.23 -7.66 -4.03
CA TYR A 239 -13.06 -8.29 -3.43
C TYR A 239 -13.39 -9.14 -2.21
N CYS A 240 -14.31 -8.70 -1.36
CA CYS A 240 -14.73 -9.46 -0.18
C CYS A 240 -15.56 -10.71 -0.50
N HIS A 241 -16.08 -10.84 -1.74
CA HIS A 241 -16.80 -12.03 -2.20
C HIS A 241 -15.97 -12.91 -3.13
N VAL A 242 -14.72 -12.54 -3.40
CA VAL A 242 -13.80 -13.29 -4.25
C VAL A 242 -12.60 -13.81 -3.48
N PHE A 243 -12.06 -12.99 -2.58
CA PHE A 243 -10.83 -13.27 -1.85
C PHE A 243 -11.08 -13.45 -0.36
N SER A 244 -10.07 -13.99 0.36
CA SER A 244 -10.06 -13.92 1.81
C SER A 244 -10.22 -12.46 2.26
N ALA A 245 -10.93 -12.23 3.36
CA ALA A 245 -11.25 -10.88 3.83
C ALA A 245 -10.00 -9.99 4.02
N ARG A 246 -8.91 -10.58 4.49
CA ARG A 246 -7.61 -9.90 4.62
C ARG A 246 -7.04 -9.50 3.25
N ALA A 247 -7.07 -10.40 2.27
CA ALA A 247 -6.60 -10.13 0.93
C ALA A 247 -7.49 -9.12 0.20
N ALA A 248 -8.81 -9.17 0.42
CA ALA A 248 -9.78 -8.25 -0.13
C ALA A 248 -9.44 -6.78 0.22
N TYR A 249 -9.11 -6.53 1.48
CA TYR A 249 -8.69 -5.19 1.94
C TYR A 249 -7.44 -4.73 1.22
N ILE A 250 -6.41 -5.57 1.17
CA ILE A 250 -5.15 -5.22 0.50
C ILE A 250 -5.36 -4.99 -0.99
N HIS A 251 -6.19 -5.80 -1.68
CA HIS A 251 -6.49 -5.59 -3.09
C HIS A 251 -7.26 -4.29 -3.33
N PHE A 252 -8.17 -3.92 -2.43
CA PHE A 252 -8.84 -2.62 -2.50
C PHE A 252 -7.83 -1.46 -2.40
N GLY A 253 -6.89 -1.52 -1.45
CA GLY A 253 -5.83 -0.52 -1.33
C GLY A 253 -4.88 -0.50 -2.53
N ALA A 254 -4.50 -1.68 -3.05
CA ALA A 254 -3.66 -1.81 -4.24
C ALA A 254 -4.37 -1.26 -5.49
N MET A 255 -5.68 -1.46 -5.61
CA MET A 255 -6.51 -0.84 -6.65
C MET A 255 -6.44 0.69 -6.56
N LEU A 256 -6.72 1.28 -5.39
CA LEU A 256 -6.63 2.72 -5.21
C LEU A 256 -5.21 3.25 -5.51
N GLY A 257 -4.17 2.57 -5.04
CA GLY A 257 -2.77 2.88 -5.34
C GLY A 257 -2.48 2.82 -6.84
N THR A 258 -3.07 1.86 -7.57
CA THR A 258 -2.96 1.74 -9.02
C THR A 258 -3.66 2.90 -9.74
N LEU A 259 -4.84 3.32 -9.27
CA LEU A 259 -5.49 4.54 -9.76
C LEU A 259 -4.61 5.77 -9.56
N MET A 260 -4.01 5.88 -8.37
CA MET A 260 -3.14 7.01 -8.02
C MET A 260 -1.88 7.07 -8.91
N VAL A 261 -1.15 5.96 -9.05
CA VAL A 261 0.05 5.93 -9.90
C VAL A 261 -0.30 6.07 -11.37
N GLY A 262 -1.41 5.48 -11.82
CA GLY A 262 -1.93 5.66 -13.18
C GLY A 262 -2.22 7.12 -13.50
N ASN A 263 -2.76 7.89 -12.54
CA ASN A 263 -2.93 9.33 -12.68
C ASN A 263 -1.57 10.02 -12.88
N VAL A 264 -0.55 9.66 -12.11
CA VAL A 264 0.80 10.25 -12.26
C VAL A 264 1.39 9.88 -13.61
N PHE A 265 1.40 8.59 -13.97
CA PHE A 265 2.09 8.06 -15.14
C PHE A 265 1.42 8.46 -16.46
N PHE A 266 0.11 8.30 -16.57
CA PHE A 266 -0.62 8.49 -17.84
C PHE A 266 -1.17 9.91 -18.03
N ILE A 267 -1.34 10.69 -16.97
CA ILE A 267 -2.04 11.99 -17.05
C ILE A 267 -1.16 13.14 -16.56
N ILE A 268 -0.68 13.09 -15.31
CA ILE A 268 -0.02 14.24 -14.69
C ILE A 268 1.31 14.52 -15.37
N ILE A 269 2.20 13.55 -15.42
CA ILE A 269 3.54 13.71 -16.01
C ILE A 269 3.49 14.03 -17.52
N PRO A 270 2.67 13.34 -18.36
CA PRO A 270 2.53 13.73 -19.76
C PRO A 270 2.02 15.16 -19.95
N SER A 271 1.02 15.60 -19.16
CA SER A 271 0.51 16.98 -19.21
C SER A 271 1.59 17.99 -18.83
N GLN A 272 2.35 17.73 -17.76
CA GLN A 272 3.46 18.58 -17.34
C GLN A 272 4.56 18.66 -18.38
N LYS A 273 4.95 17.53 -18.99
CA LYS A 273 5.93 17.51 -20.08
C LYS A 273 5.48 18.32 -21.29
N ALA A 274 4.19 18.21 -21.67
CA ALA A 274 3.63 18.99 -22.77
C ALA A 274 3.66 20.51 -22.48
N MET A 275 3.32 20.92 -21.25
CA MET A 275 3.39 22.32 -20.82
C MET A 275 4.84 22.84 -20.82
N VAL A 276 5.79 22.09 -20.28
CA VAL A 276 7.21 22.49 -20.26
C VAL A 276 7.75 22.61 -21.69
N LYS A 277 7.41 21.66 -22.58
CA LYS A 277 7.80 21.72 -23.99
C LYS A 277 7.26 22.96 -24.69
N ALA A 278 5.96 23.24 -24.54
CA ALA A 278 5.34 24.43 -25.14
C ALA A 278 5.99 25.72 -24.62
N ALA A 279 6.27 25.80 -23.31
CA ALA A 279 6.95 26.96 -22.73
C ALA A 279 8.37 27.15 -23.27
N LYS A 280 9.16 26.07 -23.42
CA LYS A 280 10.51 26.14 -24.04
C LYS A 280 10.49 26.56 -25.50
N GLU A 281 9.45 26.18 -26.24
CA GLU A 281 9.27 26.52 -27.65
C GLU A 281 8.59 27.90 -27.85
N GLY A 282 8.30 28.65 -26.77
CA GLY A 282 7.58 29.94 -26.83
C GLY A 282 6.15 29.82 -27.36
N LYS A 283 5.55 28.62 -27.33
CA LYS A 283 4.19 28.37 -27.77
C LYS A 283 3.18 28.68 -26.67
N LEU A 284 1.94 28.96 -27.07
CA LEU A 284 0.84 29.15 -26.11
C LEU A 284 0.59 27.83 -25.34
N LEU A 285 0.58 27.91 -24.02
CA LEU A 285 0.26 26.78 -23.17
C LEU A 285 -1.24 26.54 -23.14
N ASP A 286 -1.66 25.27 -23.26
CA ASP A 286 -3.04 24.88 -23.07
C ASP A 286 -3.40 24.79 -21.56
N PRO A 287 -4.21 25.71 -21.02
CA PRO A 287 -4.60 25.68 -19.61
C PRO A 287 -5.41 24.43 -19.20
N ALA A 288 -6.02 23.73 -20.18
CA ALA A 288 -6.82 22.55 -19.92
C ALA A 288 -5.93 21.39 -19.42
N LEU A 289 -4.70 21.27 -19.91
CA LEU A 289 -3.73 20.27 -19.46
C LEU A 289 -3.41 20.43 -17.97
N GLY A 290 -3.14 21.66 -17.53
CA GLY A 290 -2.87 21.96 -16.12
C GLY A 290 -4.07 21.69 -15.22
N LYS A 291 -5.27 22.11 -15.64
CA LYS A 291 -6.51 21.88 -14.90
C LYS A 291 -6.81 20.37 -14.75
N PHE A 292 -6.65 19.62 -15.83
CA PHE A 292 -6.90 18.17 -15.82
C PHE A 292 -5.89 17.41 -14.94
N ALA A 293 -4.61 17.75 -15.04
CA ALA A 293 -3.57 17.20 -14.17
C ALA A 293 -3.81 17.55 -12.69
N GLY A 294 -4.17 18.79 -12.39
CA GLY A 294 -4.48 19.24 -11.03
C GLY A 294 -5.69 18.51 -10.43
N LEU A 295 -6.73 18.27 -11.22
CA LEU A 295 -7.90 17.49 -10.79
C LEU A 295 -7.53 16.04 -10.45
N ARG A 296 -6.69 15.39 -11.28
CA ARG A 296 -6.21 14.04 -10.99
C ARG A 296 -5.32 13.99 -9.73
N SER A 297 -4.50 15.02 -9.53
CA SER A 297 -3.72 15.16 -8.29
C SER A 297 -4.61 15.33 -7.06
N LEU A 298 -5.71 16.09 -7.17
CA LEU A 298 -6.70 16.24 -6.10
C LEU A 298 -7.38 14.88 -5.79
N HIS A 299 -7.74 14.08 -6.79
CA HIS A 299 -8.28 12.74 -6.55
C HIS A 299 -7.27 11.86 -5.79
N ASN A 300 -5.99 11.87 -6.19
CA ASN A 300 -4.94 11.16 -5.47
C ASN A 300 -4.87 11.59 -4.01
N ASN A 301 -4.99 12.88 -3.74
CA ASN A 301 -4.99 13.40 -2.38
C ASN A 301 -6.15 12.85 -1.52
N TYR A 302 -7.35 12.71 -2.08
CA TYR A 302 -8.48 12.09 -1.36
C TYR A 302 -8.30 10.59 -1.11
N PHE A 303 -7.57 9.87 -1.96
CA PHE A 303 -7.30 8.44 -1.79
C PHE A 303 -6.25 8.16 -0.72
N THR A 304 -5.48 9.15 -0.27
CA THR A 304 -4.35 8.94 0.65
C THR A 304 -4.76 8.30 1.97
N LEU A 305 -5.76 8.83 2.68
CA LEU A 305 -6.15 8.29 3.98
C LEU A 305 -6.81 6.91 3.89
N PRO A 306 -7.72 6.62 2.92
CA PRO A 306 -8.20 5.26 2.68
C PRO A 306 -7.07 4.26 2.42
N VAL A 307 -6.08 4.61 1.59
CA VAL A 307 -4.93 3.72 1.30
C VAL A 307 -4.10 3.50 2.55
N LEU A 308 -3.80 4.54 3.33
CA LEU A 308 -3.06 4.40 4.59
C LEU A 308 -3.77 3.47 5.58
N PHE A 309 -5.09 3.59 5.72
CA PHE A 309 -5.86 2.65 6.54
C PHE A 309 -5.68 1.21 6.07
N VAL A 310 -5.83 0.96 4.76
CA VAL A 310 -5.67 -0.39 4.21
C VAL A 310 -4.27 -0.94 4.46
N MET A 311 -3.23 -0.12 4.33
CA MET A 311 -1.84 -0.55 4.58
C MET A 311 -1.64 -1.07 6.01
N ILE A 312 -2.30 -0.47 7.00
CA ILE A 312 -2.21 -0.91 8.40
C ILE A 312 -3.28 -1.94 8.79
N SER A 313 -4.30 -2.16 7.97
CA SER A 313 -5.48 -2.98 8.30
C SER A 313 -5.14 -4.41 8.72
N ASN A 314 -4.06 -4.99 8.20
CA ASN A 314 -3.60 -6.33 8.55
C ASN A 314 -3.24 -6.51 10.04
N HIS A 315 -2.96 -5.40 10.73
CA HIS A 315 -2.70 -5.40 12.18
C HIS A 315 -3.99 -5.36 13.02
N PHE A 316 -5.15 -5.08 12.38
CA PHE A 316 -6.44 -4.88 13.04
C PHE A 316 -7.51 -5.87 12.54
N PRO A 317 -7.44 -7.15 12.96
CA PRO A 317 -8.35 -8.19 12.47
C PRO A 317 -9.83 -7.91 12.76
N SER A 318 -10.15 -7.09 13.75
CA SER A 318 -11.52 -6.67 14.04
C SER A 318 -12.21 -5.97 12.86
N THR A 319 -11.44 -5.38 11.94
CA THR A 319 -11.98 -4.69 10.77
C THR A 319 -12.41 -5.66 9.68
N PHE A 320 -11.55 -6.61 9.30
CA PHE A 320 -11.82 -7.58 8.23
C PHE A 320 -12.39 -8.92 8.73
N GLY A 321 -12.32 -9.20 10.03
CA GLY A 321 -12.93 -10.38 10.66
C GLY A 321 -14.43 -10.23 10.93
N PHE A 322 -15.03 -9.09 10.60
CA PHE A 322 -16.49 -8.88 10.72
C PHE A 322 -17.24 -9.66 9.63
N SER A 323 -18.49 -10.07 9.92
CA SER A 323 -19.28 -10.89 8.99
C SER A 323 -19.51 -10.28 7.61
N ASN A 324 -19.52 -8.95 7.54
CA ASN A 324 -19.61 -8.19 6.30
C ASN A 324 -18.43 -7.22 6.17
N PRO A 325 -17.21 -7.73 5.86
CA PRO A 325 -16.00 -6.92 5.90
C PRO A 325 -16.02 -5.75 4.90
N TRP A 326 -16.69 -5.91 3.75
CA TRP A 326 -16.85 -4.84 2.77
C TRP A 326 -17.57 -3.61 3.33
N LEU A 327 -18.53 -3.80 4.26
CA LEU A 327 -19.26 -2.70 4.87
C LEU A 327 -18.33 -1.87 5.77
N ILE A 328 -17.52 -2.53 6.61
CA ILE A 328 -16.54 -1.83 7.46
C ILE A 328 -15.52 -1.09 6.60
N LEU A 329 -15.00 -1.72 5.55
CA LEU A 329 -14.08 -1.09 4.59
C LEU A 329 -14.70 0.17 3.95
N THR A 330 -15.96 0.08 3.54
CA THR A 330 -16.71 1.19 2.95
C THR A 330 -16.89 2.35 3.93
N ILE A 331 -17.32 2.07 5.17
CA ILE A 331 -17.56 3.09 6.20
C ILE A 331 -16.23 3.80 6.53
N ILE A 332 -15.14 3.06 6.70
CA ILE A 332 -13.83 3.64 7.00
C ILE A 332 -13.31 4.45 5.79
N THR A 333 -13.52 3.98 4.57
CA THR A 333 -13.15 4.72 3.36
C THR A 333 -13.90 6.07 3.30
N LEU A 334 -15.20 6.08 3.58
CA LEU A 334 -16.01 7.30 3.62
C LEU A 334 -15.55 8.25 4.74
N GLY A 335 -15.37 7.74 5.96
CA GLY A 335 -14.95 8.54 7.10
C GLY A 335 -13.56 9.16 6.90
N THR A 336 -12.60 8.39 6.40
CA THR A 336 -11.23 8.87 6.14
C THR A 336 -11.19 9.85 4.98
N ALA A 337 -11.97 9.65 3.91
CA ALA A 337 -12.13 10.64 2.84
C ALA A 337 -12.77 11.94 3.35
N GLY A 338 -13.73 11.85 4.27
CA GLY A 338 -14.32 13.01 4.95
C GLY A 338 -13.32 13.78 5.82
N VAL A 339 -12.48 13.09 6.59
CA VAL A 339 -11.37 13.72 7.32
C VAL A 339 -10.44 14.45 6.36
N LYS A 340 -10.08 13.83 5.23
CA LYS A 340 -9.24 14.48 4.22
C LYS A 340 -9.91 15.70 3.60
N HIS A 341 -11.22 15.64 3.39
CA HIS A 341 -12.01 16.79 2.91
C HIS A 341 -11.95 17.97 3.90
N TYR A 342 -12.12 17.71 5.19
CA TYR A 342 -11.96 18.72 6.22
C TYR A 342 -10.58 19.39 6.18
N LEU A 343 -9.50 18.59 6.09
CA LEU A 343 -8.14 19.10 6.01
C LEU A 343 -7.97 20.01 4.78
N ASN A 344 -8.44 19.59 3.62
CA ASN A 344 -8.38 20.37 2.39
C ASN A 344 -9.17 21.69 2.47
N LEU A 345 -10.34 21.69 3.12
CA LEU A 345 -11.12 22.91 3.36
C LEU A 345 -10.41 23.87 4.32
N LYS A 346 -9.86 23.32 5.42
CA LYS A 346 -9.10 24.10 6.41
C LYS A 346 -7.91 24.84 5.76
N GLU A 347 -7.15 24.14 4.92
CA GLU A 347 -6.01 24.72 4.20
C GLU A 347 -6.44 25.86 3.24
N LYS A 348 -7.66 25.79 2.69
CA LYS A 348 -8.24 26.86 1.84
C LYS A 348 -8.84 28.03 2.61
N GLY A 349 -8.81 27.99 3.94
CA GLY A 349 -9.51 28.98 4.77
C GLY A 349 -11.04 28.84 4.73
N GLN A 350 -11.57 27.76 4.17
CA GLN A 350 -13.01 27.48 4.04
C GLN A 350 -13.46 26.49 5.14
N LEU A 351 -13.44 26.95 6.39
CA LEU A 351 -13.72 26.07 7.51
C LEU A 351 -15.21 25.69 7.56
N ASN A 352 -15.50 24.39 7.33
CA ASN A 352 -16.79 23.82 7.63
C ASN A 352 -16.67 22.95 8.89
N VAL A 353 -17.17 23.47 10.01
CA VAL A 353 -17.02 22.85 11.34
C VAL A 353 -17.70 21.51 11.46
N TRP A 354 -18.66 21.18 10.62
CA TRP A 354 -19.42 19.92 10.69
C TRP A 354 -18.74 18.75 10.01
N VAL A 355 -17.86 18.98 9.05
CA VAL A 355 -17.24 17.90 8.25
C VAL A 355 -16.42 16.96 9.12
N LEU A 356 -15.62 17.49 10.06
CA LEU A 356 -14.79 16.66 10.93
C LEU A 356 -15.62 15.85 11.95
N PRO A 357 -16.54 16.45 12.72
CA PRO A 357 -17.41 15.68 13.62
C PRO A 357 -18.21 14.59 12.92
N VAL A 358 -18.80 14.88 11.75
CA VAL A 358 -19.54 13.87 10.98
C VAL A 358 -18.62 12.72 10.56
N SER A 359 -17.42 13.03 10.07
CA SER A 359 -16.45 12.01 9.68
C SER A 359 -16.01 11.14 10.85
N VAL A 360 -15.81 11.74 12.03
CA VAL A 360 -15.48 11.01 13.28
C VAL A 360 -16.65 10.12 13.70
N ILE A 361 -17.89 10.60 13.64
CA ILE A 361 -19.09 9.80 13.95
C ILE A 361 -19.19 8.59 13.01
N ILE A 362 -18.91 8.77 11.71
CA ILE A 362 -18.87 7.68 10.73
C ILE A 362 -17.81 6.63 11.13
N LEU A 363 -16.61 7.05 11.51
CA LEU A 363 -15.54 6.14 11.94
C LEU A 363 -15.86 5.44 13.24
N LEU A 364 -16.46 6.14 14.22
CA LEU A 364 -16.97 5.53 15.45
C LEU A 364 -18.08 4.52 15.14
N GLY A 365 -18.94 4.83 14.17
CA GLY A 365 -19.96 3.89 13.67
C GLY A 365 -19.36 2.57 13.21
N ALA A 366 -18.24 2.61 12.46
CA ALA A 366 -17.52 1.41 12.07
C ALA A 366 -17.03 0.61 13.29
N ALA A 367 -16.48 1.29 14.31
CA ALA A 367 -16.02 0.64 15.54
C ALA A 367 -17.18 -0.02 16.33
N PHE A 368 -18.33 0.64 16.44
CA PHE A 368 -19.50 0.07 17.10
C PHE A 368 -20.12 -1.10 16.31
N ILE A 369 -20.22 -0.99 14.99
CA ILE A 369 -20.77 -2.05 14.13
C ILE A 369 -19.88 -3.30 14.17
N SER A 370 -18.56 -3.13 14.16
CA SER A 370 -17.59 -4.22 14.22
C SER A 370 -17.31 -4.73 15.64
N ALA A 371 -17.96 -4.17 16.66
CA ALA A 371 -17.77 -4.59 18.04
C ALA A 371 -18.15 -6.07 18.22
N PRO A 372 -17.40 -6.82 19.04
CA PRO A 372 -17.71 -8.21 19.35
C PRO A 372 -19.10 -8.32 19.97
N LYS A 373 -19.92 -9.18 19.39
CA LYS A 373 -21.22 -9.48 20.01
C LYS A 373 -20.99 -10.36 21.24
N LYS A 374 -21.66 -10.05 22.35
CA LYS A 374 -21.63 -10.89 23.53
C LYS A 374 -22.16 -12.27 23.16
N ASN A 375 -21.33 -13.29 23.30
CA ASN A 375 -21.77 -14.64 23.07
C ASN A 375 -22.63 -15.08 24.29
N THR A 376 -23.89 -15.37 24.03
CA THR A 376 -24.87 -15.77 25.08
C THR A 376 -24.96 -17.27 25.25
N THR A 377 -24.17 -18.04 24.53
CA THR A 377 -24.13 -19.50 24.67
C THR A 377 -23.68 -19.85 26.10
N VAL A 378 -24.53 -20.58 26.81
CA VAL A 378 -24.22 -21.02 28.16
C VAL A 378 -23.01 -21.95 28.14
N CYS A 379 -22.06 -21.69 29.01
CA CYS A 379 -20.89 -22.54 29.12
C CYS A 379 -21.22 -23.84 29.87
N LYS A 380 -20.75 -24.97 29.35
CA LYS A 380 -20.71 -26.22 30.07
C LYS A 380 -19.81 -26.05 31.31
N GLU A 381 -20.26 -26.54 32.47
CA GLU A 381 -19.46 -26.55 33.70
C GLU A 381 -18.24 -27.50 33.52
N ASN A 382 -17.13 -27.14 34.15
CA ASN A 382 -15.91 -27.97 34.23
C ASN A 382 -15.34 -28.43 32.92
N ILE A 383 -15.07 -27.48 31.99
CA ILE A 383 -14.30 -27.79 30.78
C ILE A 383 -12.83 -28.01 31.16
N THR A 384 -12.31 -29.18 30.85
CA THR A 384 -10.95 -29.57 31.21
C THR A 384 -9.93 -29.08 30.17
N MET A 385 -8.68 -28.89 30.62
CA MET A 385 -7.54 -28.59 29.75
C MET A 385 -7.40 -29.66 28.66
N THR A 386 -7.59 -30.93 28.99
CA THR A 386 -7.45 -32.05 28.05
C THR A 386 -8.44 -31.93 26.87
N GLU A 387 -9.70 -31.57 27.13
CA GLU A 387 -10.71 -31.38 26.08
C GLU A 387 -10.30 -30.25 25.14
N VAL A 388 -9.89 -29.09 25.68
CA VAL A 388 -9.52 -27.93 24.87
C VAL A 388 -8.20 -28.15 24.15
N TYR A 389 -7.21 -28.79 24.78
CA TYR A 389 -5.95 -29.10 24.14
C TYR A 389 -6.10 -30.08 22.99
N SER A 390 -7.06 -31.01 23.06
CA SER A 390 -7.38 -31.90 21.93
C SER A 390 -7.86 -31.12 20.69
N ILE A 391 -8.61 -30.01 20.90
CA ILE A 391 -9.00 -29.10 19.82
C ILE A 391 -7.78 -28.38 19.26
N VAL A 392 -6.90 -27.89 20.14
CA VAL A 392 -5.67 -27.19 19.71
C VAL A 392 -4.77 -28.13 18.91
N GLN A 393 -4.60 -29.38 19.36
CA GLN A 393 -3.85 -30.40 18.61
C GLN A 393 -4.43 -30.64 17.22
N LYS A 394 -5.75 -30.70 17.09
CA LYS A 394 -6.43 -30.97 15.82
C LYS A 394 -6.44 -29.74 14.89
N ARG A 395 -6.51 -28.51 15.43
CA ARG A 395 -6.82 -27.31 14.67
C ARG A 395 -5.67 -26.32 14.54
N CYS A 396 -4.68 -26.36 15.46
CA CYS A 396 -3.67 -25.33 15.56
C CYS A 396 -2.24 -25.85 15.31
N ILE A 397 -1.89 -27.03 15.83
CA ILE A 397 -0.52 -27.59 15.82
C ILE A 397 -0.03 -27.84 14.40
N THR A 398 -0.90 -28.14 13.44
CA THR A 398 -0.51 -28.31 12.03
C THR A 398 0.38 -27.18 11.53
N CYS A 399 0.05 -25.92 11.91
CA CYS A 399 0.83 -24.72 11.56
C CYS A 399 1.66 -24.19 12.72
N HIS A 400 1.18 -24.34 13.96
CA HIS A 400 1.74 -23.75 15.16
C HIS A 400 2.47 -24.76 16.04
N SER A 401 3.38 -25.50 15.47
CA SER A 401 4.31 -26.40 16.13
C SER A 401 5.76 -25.97 15.87
N ALA A 402 6.68 -26.36 16.70
CA ALA A 402 8.12 -26.23 16.43
C ALA A 402 8.53 -26.96 15.12
N LYS A 403 7.73 -27.97 14.72
CA LYS A 403 7.88 -28.71 13.46
C LYS A 403 6.51 -28.78 12.74
N PRO A 404 6.09 -27.73 12.05
CA PRO A 404 4.79 -27.71 11.36
C PRO A 404 4.69 -28.83 10.31
N THR A 405 3.48 -29.37 10.14
CA THR A 405 3.16 -30.36 9.11
C THR A 405 2.29 -29.81 8.00
N ASP A 406 2.07 -28.49 8.01
CA ASP A 406 1.29 -27.76 7.02
C ASP A 406 2.02 -27.69 5.67
N ASP A 407 1.28 -27.67 4.57
CA ASP A 407 1.82 -27.61 3.20
C ASP A 407 2.38 -26.21 2.81
N VAL A 408 2.10 -25.18 3.62
CA VAL A 408 2.54 -23.81 3.36
C VAL A 408 3.54 -23.33 4.42
N PHE A 409 3.30 -23.68 5.69
CA PHE A 409 4.11 -23.20 6.81
C PHE A 409 5.15 -24.25 7.22
N ILE A 410 6.39 -24.04 6.82
CA ILE A 410 7.55 -24.89 7.19
C ILE A 410 8.19 -24.50 8.54
N ALA A 411 7.78 -23.37 9.10
CA ALA A 411 8.14 -22.89 10.42
C ALA A 411 6.90 -22.23 11.08
N PRO A 412 6.84 -22.20 12.44
CA PRO A 412 5.68 -21.66 13.13
C PRO A 412 5.48 -20.17 12.79
N PRO A 413 4.30 -19.77 12.27
CA PRO A 413 4.03 -18.39 11.91
C PRO A 413 4.22 -17.44 13.10
N ASN A 414 5.01 -16.37 12.93
CA ASN A 414 5.37 -15.41 13.97
C ASN A 414 5.98 -16.05 15.24
N GLY A 415 6.60 -17.21 15.13
CA GLY A 415 7.18 -17.94 16.26
C GLY A 415 6.17 -18.43 17.29
N VAL A 416 4.88 -18.48 16.94
CA VAL A 416 3.81 -18.95 17.84
C VAL A 416 3.73 -20.47 17.79
N VAL A 417 3.94 -21.12 18.93
CA VAL A 417 3.94 -22.57 19.11
C VAL A 417 2.91 -22.96 20.17
N TYR A 418 2.22 -24.09 19.98
CA TYR A 418 1.24 -24.68 20.88
C TYR A 418 1.51 -26.18 21.14
N ASP A 419 2.79 -26.59 21.18
CA ASP A 419 3.16 -27.99 21.34
C ASP A 419 2.88 -28.54 22.74
N THR A 420 2.69 -27.63 23.72
CA THR A 420 2.35 -27.99 25.09
C THR A 420 1.11 -27.25 25.59
N PRO A 421 0.35 -27.82 26.56
CA PRO A 421 -0.74 -27.10 27.21
C PRO A 421 -0.32 -25.75 27.83
N GLN A 422 0.88 -25.66 28.37
CA GLN A 422 1.43 -24.42 28.95
C GLN A 422 1.62 -23.32 27.92
N ASP A 423 1.98 -23.65 26.68
CA ASP A 423 2.06 -22.68 25.57
C ASP A 423 0.70 -22.07 25.28
N MET A 424 -0.35 -22.88 25.35
CA MET A 424 -1.73 -22.42 25.16
C MET A 424 -2.18 -21.47 26.28
N ILE A 425 -1.89 -21.79 27.54
CA ILE A 425 -2.21 -20.92 28.69
C ILE A 425 -1.49 -19.59 28.58
N LYS A 426 -0.21 -19.61 28.26
CA LYS A 426 0.62 -18.41 28.08
C LYS A 426 0.07 -17.47 27.00
N LEU A 427 -0.55 -18.02 25.97
CA LEU A 427 -1.06 -17.27 24.81
C LEU A 427 -2.60 -17.19 24.78
N LYS A 428 -3.31 -17.49 25.87
CA LYS A 428 -4.77 -17.53 25.94
C LYS A 428 -5.45 -16.25 25.44
N ASP A 429 -4.86 -15.07 25.73
CA ASP A 429 -5.41 -13.79 25.31
C ASP A 429 -5.33 -13.61 23.78
N LYS A 430 -4.29 -14.14 23.15
CA LYS A 430 -4.21 -14.18 21.69
C LYS A 430 -5.17 -15.21 21.09
N ILE A 431 -5.34 -16.34 21.76
CA ILE A 431 -6.26 -17.38 21.32
C ILE A 431 -7.70 -16.84 21.35
N ILE A 432 -8.16 -16.28 22.49
CA ILE A 432 -9.50 -15.72 22.57
C ILE A 432 -9.74 -14.67 21.50
N GLN A 433 -8.80 -13.75 21.31
CA GLN A 433 -8.91 -12.68 20.33
C GLN A 433 -8.97 -13.19 18.88
N ARG A 434 -8.14 -14.18 18.52
CA ARG A 434 -8.02 -14.64 17.15
C ARG A 434 -8.99 -15.76 16.78
N VAL A 435 -9.28 -16.63 17.71
CA VAL A 435 -10.11 -17.83 17.48
C VAL A 435 -11.59 -17.54 17.73
N VAL A 436 -11.90 -16.80 18.79
CA VAL A 436 -13.28 -16.58 19.21
C VAL A 436 -13.84 -15.25 18.74
N VAL A 437 -13.13 -14.15 19.03
CA VAL A 437 -13.63 -12.80 18.78
C VAL A 437 -13.60 -12.45 17.30
N THR A 438 -12.42 -12.53 16.67
CA THR A 438 -12.25 -12.13 15.28
C THR A 438 -12.36 -13.28 14.29
N LYS A 439 -12.33 -14.52 14.76
CA LYS A 439 -12.39 -15.77 13.98
C LYS A 439 -11.39 -15.82 12.82
N THR A 440 -10.28 -15.09 12.94
CA THR A 440 -9.22 -15.05 11.93
C THR A 440 -8.25 -16.23 12.01
N MET A 441 -8.40 -17.08 13.05
CA MET A 441 -7.73 -18.35 13.19
C MET A 441 -8.74 -19.48 13.44
N PRO A 442 -8.49 -20.68 12.95
CA PRO A 442 -7.44 -21.04 11.96
C PRO A 442 -7.54 -20.18 10.69
N LEU A 443 -6.39 -19.92 10.05
CA LEU A 443 -6.35 -19.07 8.86
C LEU A 443 -7.30 -19.62 7.78
N ASN A 444 -8.25 -18.78 7.34
CA ASN A 444 -9.33 -19.14 6.40
C ASN A 444 -10.10 -20.41 6.82
N ASN A 445 -10.11 -20.69 8.10
CA ASN A 445 -10.64 -21.92 8.71
C ASN A 445 -10.16 -23.22 8.04
N LYS A 446 -8.90 -23.24 7.55
CA LYS A 446 -8.28 -24.33 6.79
C LYS A 446 -8.41 -25.71 7.48
N THR A 447 -8.35 -25.72 8.82
CA THR A 447 -8.48 -26.96 9.61
C THR A 447 -9.92 -27.31 9.97
N GLY A 448 -10.92 -26.55 9.51
CA GLY A 448 -12.32 -26.82 9.70
C GLY A 448 -12.81 -26.75 11.15
N MET A 449 -12.33 -25.76 11.92
CA MET A 449 -12.76 -25.52 13.31
C MET A 449 -14.22 -25.14 13.33
N THR A 450 -15.00 -25.78 14.23
CA THR A 450 -16.45 -25.55 14.37
C THR A 450 -16.77 -24.44 15.40
N GLU A 451 -18.01 -23.96 15.41
CA GLU A 451 -18.43 -22.96 16.39
C GLU A 451 -18.50 -23.55 17.81
N GLU A 452 -18.80 -24.84 17.94
CA GLU A 452 -18.80 -25.56 19.21
C GLU A 452 -17.37 -25.62 19.77
N GLU A 453 -16.38 -25.95 18.95
CA GLU A 453 -14.96 -25.93 19.33
C GLU A 453 -14.50 -24.54 19.77
N ARG A 454 -14.91 -23.49 19.06
CA ARG A 454 -14.64 -22.08 19.43
C ARG A 454 -15.28 -21.72 20.76
N ASN A 455 -16.53 -22.12 20.99
CA ASN A 455 -17.23 -21.91 22.24
C ASN A 455 -16.59 -22.66 23.41
N MET A 456 -16.12 -23.87 23.20
CA MET A 456 -15.43 -24.66 24.21
C MET A 456 -14.15 -23.95 24.66
N ILE A 457 -13.34 -23.46 23.74
CA ILE A 457 -12.15 -22.66 24.02
C ILE A 457 -12.52 -21.38 24.80
N ARG A 458 -13.57 -20.67 24.38
CA ARG A 458 -14.07 -19.47 25.06
C ARG A 458 -14.42 -19.77 26.51
N CYS A 459 -15.26 -20.78 26.71
CA CYS A 459 -15.76 -21.13 28.04
C CYS A 459 -14.64 -21.56 28.98
N TRP A 460 -13.66 -22.34 28.50
CA TRP A 460 -12.48 -22.70 29.28
C TRP A 460 -11.68 -21.46 29.72
N ILE A 461 -11.49 -20.48 28.83
CA ILE A 461 -10.78 -19.24 29.15
C ILE A 461 -11.58 -18.42 30.18
N GLU A 462 -12.90 -18.30 30.00
CA GLU A 462 -13.79 -17.59 30.94
C GLU A 462 -13.86 -18.26 32.32
N GLN A 463 -13.64 -19.58 32.40
CA GLN A 463 -13.53 -20.35 33.64
C GLN A 463 -12.13 -20.26 34.30
N GLY A 464 -11.26 -19.39 33.78
CA GLY A 464 -9.94 -19.12 34.35
C GLY A 464 -8.78 -19.85 33.69
N ALA A 465 -9.01 -20.61 32.60
CA ALA A 465 -7.99 -21.37 31.87
C ALA A 465 -7.16 -22.30 32.77
N SER A 466 -7.85 -23.06 33.62
CA SER A 466 -7.24 -23.97 34.60
C SER A 466 -6.49 -25.13 33.92
N GLU A 467 -5.39 -25.57 34.51
CA GLU A 467 -4.65 -26.78 34.10
C GLU A 467 -5.35 -28.08 34.50
N LYS A 468 -6.37 -28.01 35.34
CA LYS A 468 -7.15 -29.16 35.84
C LYS A 468 -8.22 -29.58 34.86
#